data_49370db530de03014b89bb0501ebb213
#
_entry.id   49370db530de03014b89bb0501ebb213
#
_cell.length_a   1.000
_cell.length_b   1.000
_cell.length_c   1.000
_cell.angle_alpha   90.00
_cell.angle_beta   90.00
_cell.angle_gamma   90.00
#
_symmetry.space_group_name_H-M   'P 1'
#
loop_
_entity.id
_entity.type
_entity.pdbx_description
1 polymer ?
#
loop_
_entity_poly.entity_id
_entity_poly.type
_entity_poly.pdbx_seq_one_letter_code
_entity_poly.pdbx_strand_id
1 'polypeptide(L)'
;TPYIAPGGKAIEYFSSLRIWLTKRKAKAAYVQDDAGFRIGSEVKVKLEKSRFGSEGRTCTFKILWGSDVGIQDEESWLTAIKLSGTSRYSQSGAWCKLTTKEGKELKFQSSKWKDMLQDEEFRNTVFDIMDEEIIHRFDKNCEEIKIED
;
A
#
# COMPACT_ATOMS: atom_id res chain seq x y z
N THR A 1 21.02 2.79 -14.66
CA THR A 1 20.52 2.71 -16.05
C THR A 1 19.01 2.76 -15.99
N PRO A 2 18.35 3.68 -16.67
CA PRO A 2 16.89 3.68 -16.72
C PRO A 2 16.41 2.39 -17.39
N TYR A 3 15.40 1.76 -16.80
CA TYR A 3 14.77 0.59 -17.42
C TYR A 3 14.00 1.05 -18.67
N ILE A 4 14.30 0.44 -19.79
CA ILE A 4 13.63 0.70 -21.07
C ILE A 4 12.79 -0.52 -21.42
N ALA A 5 11.50 -0.30 -21.70
CA ALA A 5 10.64 -1.37 -22.15
C ALA A 5 11.05 -1.78 -23.59
N PRO A 6 11.20 -3.08 -23.87
CA PRO A 6 11.39 -3.54 -25.25
C PRO A 6 10.15 -3.21 -26.08
N GLY A 7 10.31 -2.77 -27.33
CA GLY A 7 9.20 -2.40 -28.21
C GLY A 7 9.15 -0.92 -28.60
N GLY A 8 10.18 -0.17 -28.23
CA GLY A 8 10.34 1.22 -28.64
C GLY A 8 9.39 2.19 -27.95
N LYS A 9 9.37 3.43 -28.44
CA LYS A 9 8.60 4.54 -27.84
C LYS A 9 7.08 4.41 -27.98
N ALA A 10 6.59 3.54 -28.85
CA ALA A 10 5.15 3.37 -29.09
C ALA A 10 4.40 2.95 -27.81
N ILE A 11 4.92 1.96 -27.05
CA ILE A 11 4.33 1.52 -25.79
C ILE A 11 4.30 2.68 -24.78
N GLU A 12 5.34 3.48 -24.76
CA GLU A 12 5.43 4.63 -23.86
C GLU A 12 4.36 5.69 -24.17
N TYR A 13 4.10 5.97 -25.45
CA TYR A 13 3.12 6.98 -25.86
C TYR A 13 1.67 6.49 -25.72
N PHE A 14 1.39 5.25 -26.08
CA PHE A 14 0.01 4.74 -26.12
C PHE A 14 -0.51 4.24 -24.79
N SER A 15 0.37 3.83 -23.84
CA SER A 15 -0.09 3.40 -22.52
C SER A 15 -0.68 4.55 -21.71
N SER A 16 -1.83 4.33 -21.09
CA SER A 16 -2.42 5.26 -20.12
C SER A 16 -1.77 5.16 -18.75
N LEU A 17 -1.39 3.95 -18.37
CA LEU A 17 -0.63 3.63 -17.16
C LEU A 17 0.59 2.81 -17.52
N ARG A 18 1.72 3.10 -16.85
CA ARG A 18 2.92 2.28 -16.90
C ARG A 18 3.39 2.01 -15.47
N ILE A 19 3.36 0.75 -15.11
CA ILE A 19 3.70 0.29 -13.76
C ILE A 19 4.96 -0.58 -13.86
N TRP A 20 5.98 -0.21 -13.09
CA TRP A 20 7.19 -1.00 -12.95
C TRP A 20 7.13 -1.85 -11.69
N LEU A 21 7.31 -3.15 -11.89
CA LEU A 21 7.43 -4.14 -10.81
C LEU A 21 8.89 -4.56 -10.72
N THR A 22 9.52 -4.26 -9.61
CA THR A 22 10.92 -4.61 -9.38
C THR A 22 11.06 -5.48 -8.14
N LYS A 23 11.75 -6.61 -8.31
CA LYS A 23 12.12 -7.48 -7.20
C LYS A 23 13.34 -6.92 -6.50
N ARG A 24 13.26 -6.71 -5.21
CA ARG A 24 14.42 -6.29 -4.43
C ARG A 24 15.42 -7.43 -4.31
N LYS A 25 16.69 -7.15 -4.61
CA LYS A 25 17.78 -8.15 -4.59
C LYS A 25 18.43 -8.32 -3.22
N ALA A 26 18.19 -7.40 -2.28
CA ALA A 26 18.77 -7.49 -0.95
C ALA A 26 18.23 -8.72 -0.19
N LYS A 27 19.08 -9.39 0.58
CA LYS A 27 18.66 -10.53 1.42
C LYS A 27 17.51 -10.16 2.38
N ALA A 28 17.49 -8.93 2.87
CA ALA A 28 16.43 -8.41 3.72
C ALA A 28 15.05 -8.33 3.03
N ALA A 29 14.99 -8.42 1.70
CA ALA A 29 13.74 -8.45 0.95
C ALA A 29 13.23 -9.87 0.67
N TYR A 30 13.91 -10.88 1.18
CA TYR A 30 13.45 -12.26 1.13
C TYR A 30 12.52 -12.52 2.30
N VAL A 31 11.35 -13.05 2.01
CA VAL A 31 10.47 -13.58 3.04
C VAL A 31 10.93 -15.00 3.35
N GLN A 32 11.25 -15.26 4.61
CA GLN A 32 11.73 -16.55 5.09
C GLN A 32 10.76 -17.08 6.15
N ASP A 33 10.66 -18.39 6.22
CA ASP A 33 9.97 -19.07 7.31
C ASP A 33 10.84 -19.15 8.58
N ASP A 34 10.30 -19.71 9.64
CA ASP A 34 11.01 -19.87 10.94
C ASP A 34 12.24 -20.78 10.80
N ALA A 35 12.30 -21.64 9.80
CA ALA A 35 13.43 -22.51 9.51
C ALA A 35 14.49 -21.84 8.61
N GLY A 36 14.25 -20.62 8.14
CA GLY A 36 15.13 -19.84 7.30
C GLY A 36 15.02 -20.13 5.80
N PHE A 37 14.05 -20.96 5.39
CA PHE A 37 13.78 -21.19 3.98
C PHE A 37 13.05 -20.00 3.36
N ARG A 38 13.46 -19.66 2.15
CA ARG A 38 12.84 -18.58 1.42
C ARG A 38 11.47 -19.00 0.88
N ILE A 39 10.43 -18.38 1.38
CA ILE A 39 9.04 -18.64 1.02
C ILE A 39 8.40 -17.51 0.19
N GLY A 40 9.12 -16.43 -0.04
CA GLY A 40 8.57 -15.31 -0.79
C GLY A 40 9.58 -14.22 -1.15
N SER A 41 9.07 -13.12 -1.65
CA SER A 41 9.85 -11.93 -1.99
C SER A 41 9.05 -10.66 -1.79
N GLU A 42 9.75 -9.59 -1.45
CA GLU A 42 9.20 -8.23 -1.50
C GLU A 42 9.35 -7.68 -2.91
N VAL A 43 8.27 -7.12 -3.42
CA VAL A 43 8.20 -6.46 -4.73
C VAL A 43 7.97 -4.97 -4.50
N LYS A 44 8.78 -4.14 -5.14
CA LYS A 44 8.55 -2.70 -5.21
C LYS A 44 7.82 -2.37 -6.50
N VAL A 45 6.74 -1.62 -6.37
CA VAL A 45 5.93 -1.09 -7.46
C VAL A 45 6.21 0.40 -7.60
N LYS A 46 6.36 0.86 -8.84
CA LYS A 46 6.45 2.29 -9.16
C LYS A 46 5.48 2.61 -10.28
N LEU A 47 4.63 3.60 -10.07
CA LEU A 47 3.82 4.19 -11.11
C LEU A 47 4.69 5.15 -11.93
N GLU A 48 5.22 4.67 -13.05
CA GLU A 48 6.16 5.42 -13.88
C GLU A 48 5.47 6.44 -14.76
N LYS A 49 4.27 6.12 -15.27
CA LYS A 49 3.43 6.99 -16.09
C LYS A 49 1.98 6.83 -15.70
N SER A 50 1.27 7.95 -15.63
CA SER A 50 -0.19 7.99 -15.48
C SER A 50 -0.76 9.19 -16.20
N ARG A 51 -1.77 8.96 -17.04
CA ARG A 51 -2.56 10.05 -17.62
C ARG A 51 -3.63 10.60 -16.66
N PHE A 52 -3.80 9.93 -15.51
CA PHE A 52 -4.76 10.30 -14.48
C PHE A 52 -4.11 11.04 -13.30
N GLY A 53 -2.87 11.48 -13.45
CA GLY A 53 -2.09 12.10 -12.39
C GLY A 53 -1.34 11.10 -11.50
N SER A 54 -0.70 11.61 -10.47
CA SER A 54 -0.06 10.82 -9.41
C SER A 54 1.18 10.01 -9.84
N GLU A 55 1.87 10.42 -10.89
CA GLU A 55 3.14 9.81 -11.31
C GLU A 55 4.18 9.79 -10.19
N GLY A 56 5.08 8.80 -10.26
CA GLY A 56 6.19 8.65 -9.33
C GLY A 56 5.85 7.95 -8.01
N ARG A 57 4.59 7.65 -7.73
CA ARG A 57 4.19 6.92 -6.52
C ARG A 57 4.80 5.54 -6.47
N THR A 58 5.16 5.11 -5.28
CA THR A 58 5.71 3.77 -5.05
C THR A 58 5.02 3.12 -3.87
N CYS A 59 4.87 1.79 -3.96
CA CYS A 59 4.50 0.96 -2.83
C CYS A 59 5.34 -0.32 -2.84
N THR A 60 5.30 -1.07 -1.75
CA THR A 60 5.91 -2.39 -1.65
C THR A 60 4.90 -3.36 -1.08
N PHE A 61 4.94 -4.59 -1.57
CA PHE A 61 4.16 -5.68 -1.01
C PHE A 61 4.95 -6.99 -1.09
N LYS A 62 4.53 -7.97 -0.31
CA LYS A 62 5.14 -9.30 -0.30
C LYS A 62 4.32 -10.25 -1.13
N ILE A 63 4.99 -11.14 -1.85
CA ILE A 63 4.38 -12.28 -2.54
C ILE A 63 4.94 -13.55 -1.90
N LEU A 64 4.06 -14.42 -1.41
CA LEU A 64 4.42 -15.72 -0.88
C LEU A 64 4.20 -16.83 -1.91
N TRP A 65 5.03 -17.88 -1.80
CA TRP A 65 4.94 -19.12 -2.57
C TRP A 65 4.50 -20.25 -1.64
N GLY A 66 3.95 -21.32 -2.19
CA GLY A 66 3.56 -22.48 -1.38
C GLY A 66 2.08 -22.52 -1.01
N SER A 67 1.74 -22.96 0.20
CA SER A 67 0.36 -23.14 0.65
C SER A 67 -0.40 -21.82 0.84
N ASP A 68 0.31 -20.79 1.32
CA ASP A 68 -0.25 -19.44 1.54
C ASP A 68 0.07 -18.51 0.37
N VAL A 69 -0.16 -19.01 -0.83
CA VAL A 69 0.21 -18.36 -2.10
C VAL A 69 -0.50 -17.02 -2.27
N GLY A 70 0.25 -16.03 -2.71
CA GLY A 70 -0.31 -14.80 -3.22
C GLY A 70 0.27 -13.53 -2.61
N ILE A 71 -0.38 -12.43 -2.93
CA ILE A 71 -0.03 -11.09 -2.45
C ILE A 71 -0.46 -10.98 -0.99
N GLN A 72 0.48 -10.61 -0.12
CA GLN A 72 0.21 -10.31 1.29
C GLN A 72 -0.20 -8.84 1.42
N ASP A 73 -1.42 -8.55 1.03
CA ASP A 73 -1.93 -7.19 0.89
C ASP A 73 -2.21 -6.54 2.25
N GLU A 74 -2.72 -7.31 3.20
CA GLU A 74 -3.08 -6.84 4.54
C GLU A 74 -1.92 -6.17 5.31
N GLU A 75 -0.68 -6.66 5.13
CA GLU A 75 0.50 -6.03 5.72
C GLU A 75 0.82 -4.68 5.06
N SER A 76 0.56 -4.56 3.76
CA SER A 76 0.75 -3.31 3.02
C SER A 76 -0.24 -2.23 3.45
N TRP A 77 -1.47 -2.59 3.84
CA TRP A 77 -2.47 -1.64 4.34
C TRP A 77 -2.00 -0.94 5.61
N LEU A 78 -1.50 -1.69 6.60
CA LEU A 78 -0.97 -1.09 7.83
C LEU A 78 0.19 -0.13 7.53
N THR A 79 1.07 -0.52 6.62
CA THR A 79 2.19 0.32 6.20
C THR A 79 1.70 1.60 5.52
N ALA A 80 0.71 1.49 4.63
CA ALA A 80 0.13 2.63 3.93
C ALA A 80 -0.56 3.60 4.92
N ILE A 81 -1.32 3.10 5.89
CA ILE A 81 -1.95 3.90 6.94
C ILE A 81 -0.89 4.64 7.78
N LYS A 82 0.19 3.97 8.18
CA LYS A 82 1.31 4.61 8.89
C LYS A 82 1.95 5.74 8.10
N LEU A 83 2.18 5.52 6.81
CA LEU A 83 2.81 6.49 5.92
C LEU A 83 1.90 7.64 5.51
N SER A 84 0.59 7.47 5.58
CA SER A 84 -0.38 8.53 5.25
C SER A 84 -0.32 9.71 6.22
N GLY A 85 0.15 9.47 7.45
CA GLY A 85 0.18 10.49 8.51
C GLY A 85 -1.22 10.89 9.01
N THR A 86 -2.22 10.03 8.80
CA THR A 86 -3.59 10.30 9.26
C THR A 86 -3.66 10.46 10.77
N SER A 87 -4.46 11.42 11.25
CA SER A 87 -4.75 11.60 12.67
C SER A 87 -5.56 10.45 13.29
N ARG A 88 -6.18 9.63 12.44
CA ARG A 88 -6.96 8.46 12.86
C ARG A 88 -6.11 7.25 13.24
N TYR A 89 -4.79 7.32 13.04
CA TYR A 89 -3.84 6.28 13.45
C TYR A 89 -2.80 6.84 14.40
N SER A 90 -2.51 6.11 15.47
CA SER A 90 -1.38 6.41 16.33
C SER A 90 -0.70 5.12 16.81
N GLN A 91 0.59 5.19 17.09
CA GLN A 91 1.38 4.07 17.59
C GLN A 91 2.24 4.51 18.76
N SER A 92 2.24 3.70 19.80
CA SER A 92 3.12 3.84 20.96
C SER A 92 3.74 2.47 21.28
N GLY A 93 5.01 2.30 20.89
CA GLY A 93 5.68 1.00 20.97
C GLY A 93 5.00 -0.08 20.12
N ALA A 94 4.63 -1.19 20.79
CA ALA A 94 3.92 -2.30 20.13
C ALA A 94 2.40 -2.05 19.98
N TRP A 95 1.87 -1.05 20.68
CA TRP A 95 0.44 -0.74 20.69
C TRP A 95 0.09 0.26 19.61
N CYS A 96 -0.93 -0.06 18.87
CA CYS A 96 -1.52 0.77 17.82
C CYS A 96 -2.96 1.10 18.17
N LYS A 97 -3.43 2.24 17.66
CA LYS A 97 -4.78 2.72 17.83
C LYS A 97 -5.33 3.21 16.50
N LEU A 98 -6.53 2.78 16.15
CA LEU A 98 -7.33 3.34 15.06
C LEU A 98 -8.54 4.06 15.65
N THR A 99 -8.96 5.12 15.02
CA THR A 99 -10.15 5.88 15.39
C THR A 99 -11.19 5.76 14.29
N THR A 100 -12.40 5.32 14.63
CA THR A 100 -13.52 5.25 13.70
C THR A 100 -14.01 6.65 13.32
N LYS A 101 -14.87 6.75 12.31
CA LYS A 101 -15.53 8.03 11.95
C LYS A 101 -16.34 8.63 13.11
N GLU A 102 -16.87 7.77 13.97
CA GLU A 102 -17.68 8.13 15.13
C GLU A 102 -16.83 8.52 16.36
N GLY A 103 -15.49 8.46 16.23
CA GLY A 103 -14.57 8.80 17.32
C GLY A 103 -14.25 7.64 18.28
N LYS A 104 -14.74 6.42 18.02
CA LYS A 104 -14.42 5.25 18.83
C LYS A 104 -12.97 4.82 18.59
N GLU A 105 -12.26 4.55 19.67
CA GLU A 105 -10.88 4.09 19.62
C GLU A 105 -10.79 2.57 19.65
N LEU A 106 -10.13 2.00 18.64
CA LEU A 106 -9.83 0.57 18.53
C LEU A 106 -8.34 0.37 18.79
N LYS A 107 -8.01 -0.26 19.92
CA LYS A 107 -6.62 -0.51 20.35
C LYS A 107 -6.23 -1.94 20.02
N PHE A 108 -5.03 -2.12 19.47
CA PHE A 108 -4.50 -3.43 19.11
C PHE A 108 -2.97 -3.45 19.16
N GLN A 109 -2.40 -4.64 19.22
CA GLN A 109 -0.96 -4.84 19.04
C GLN A 109 -0.65 -5.03 17.55
N SER A 110 0.46 -4.46 17.06
CA SER A 110 0.87 -4.57 15.66
C SER A 110 1.04 -6.03 15.21
N SER A 111 1.45 -6.93 16.11
CA SER A 111 1.55 -8.37 15.85
C SER A 111 0.19 -9.07 15.65
N LYS A 112 -0.89 -8.49 16.15
CA LYS A 112 -2.26 -9.01 16.06
C LYS A 112 -3.05 -8.42 14.88
N TRP A 113 -2.40 -7.68 13.99
CA TRP A 113 -3.03 -7.02 12.86
C TRP A 113 -3.93 -7.93 12.03
N LYS A 114 -3.41 -9.10 11.63
CA LYS A 114 -4.16 -10.07 10.82
C LYS A 114 -5.36 -10.67 11.56
N ASP A 115 -5.21 -10.93 12.85
CA ASP A 115 -6.29 -11.45 13.68
C ASP A 115 -7.41 -10.39 13.84
N MET A 116 -7.03 -9.14 14.03
CA MET A 116 -7.97 -8.02 14.16
C MET A 116 -8.78 -7.76 12.88
N LEU A 117 -8.21 -8.03 11.71
CA LEU A 117 -8.92 -7.90 10.43
C LEU A 117 -10.05 -8.93 10.24
N GLN A 118 -10.14 -9.96 11.09
CA GLN A 118 -11.27 -10.88 11.12
C GLN A 118 -12.52 -10.23 11.73
N ASP A 119 -12.34 -9.23 12.59
CA ASP A 119 -13.43 -8.41 13.12
C ASP A 119 -13.95 -7.45 12.04
N GLU A 120 -15.26 -7.46 11.83
CA GLU A 120 -15.90 -6.71 10.75
C GLU A 120 -15.82 -5.18 10.99
N GLU A 121 -16.04 -4.73 12.24
CA GLU A 121 -15.96 -3.31 12.59
C GLU A 121 -14.55 -2.78 12.38
N PHE A 122 -13.55 -3.55 12.80
CA PHE A 122 -12.15 -3.20 12.63
C PHE A 122 -11.77 -3.12 11.16
N ARG A 123 -12.12 -4.13 10.37
CA ARG A 123 -11.83 -4.19 8.94
C ARG A 123 -12.49 -3.04 8.17
N ASN A 124 -13.75 -2.74 8.45
CA ASN A 124 -14.46 -1.61 7.84
C ASN A 124 -13.80 -0.27 8.18
N THR A 125 -13.35 -0.11 9.44
CA THR A 125 -12.60 1.09 9.84
C THR A 125 -11.28 1.22 9.07
N VAL A 126 -10.57 0.12 8.85
CA VAL A 126 -9.34 0.11 8.04
C VAL A 126 -9.64 0.52 6.61
N PHE A 127 -10.68 -0.04 5.97
CA PHE A 127 -11.07 0.32 4.61
C PHE A 127 -11.49 1.78 4.49
N ASP A 128 -12.26 2.29 5.43
CA ASP A 128 -12.65 3.70 5.47
C ASP A 128 -11.43 4.64 5.51
N ILE A 129 -10.44 4.31 6.36
CA ILE A 129 -9.21 5.11 6.45
C ILE A 129 -8.43 5.02 5.13
N MET A 130 -8.34 3.83 4.54
CA MET A 130 -7.64 3.64 3.28
C MET A 130 -8.30 4.43 2.15
N ASP A 131 -9.61 4.38 2.04
CA ASP A 131 -10.36 5.12 1.03
C ASP A 131 -10.17 6.63 1.18
N GLU A 132 -10.41 7.16 2.38
CA GLU A 132 -10.40 8.61 2.62
C GLU A 132 -8.99 9.22 2.59
N GLU A 133 -8.02 8.55 3.21
CA GLU A 133 -6.71 9.13 3.47
C GLU A 133 -5.64 8.70 2.45
N ILE A 134 -5.90 7.68 1.65
CA ILE A 134 -4.91 7.14 0.71
C ILE A 134 -5.44 7.19 -0.72
N ILE A 135 -6.58 6.56 -0.99
CA ILE A 135 -7.11 6.43 -2.34
C ILE A 135 -7.66 7.77 -2.83
N HIS A 136 -8.59 8.36 -2.09
CA HIS A 136 -9.27 9.62 -2.46
C HIS A 136 -8.56 10.89 -1.97
N ARG A 137 -7.38 10.75 -1.36
CA ARG A 137 -6.62 11.91 -0.85
C ARG A 137 -6.37 12.98 -1.91
N PHE A 138 -6.19 12.57 -3.15
CA PHE A 138 -5.88 13.49 -4.25
C PHE A 138 -7.11 13.91 -5.05
N ASP A 139 -8.23 13.19 -4.93
CA ASP A 139 -9.48 13.58 -5.57
C ASP A 139 -10.06 14.85 -4.90
N LYS A 140 -9.89 14.99 -3.60
CA LYS A 140 -10.27 16.19 -2.85
C LYS A 140 -9.56 17.46 -3.30
N ASN A 141 -8.34 17.34 -3.83
CA ASN A 141 -7.59 18.48 -4.35
C ASN A 141 -8.04 18.90 -5.77
N CYS A 142 -8.76 18.05 -6.49
CA CYS A 142 -9.30 18.39 -7.82
C CYS A 142 -10.61 19.18 -7.73
N GLU A 143 -11.36 19.06 -6.64
CA GLU A 143 -12.62 19.81 -6.46
C GLU A 143 -12.38 21.28 -6.05
N GLU A 144 -11.22 21.63 -5.53
CA GLU A 144 -10.89 23.01 -5.15
C GLU A 144 -10.40 23.89 -6.29
N ILE A 145 -10.12 23.32 -7.46
CA ILE A 145 -9.81 24.12 -8.67
C ILE A 145 -11.14 24.44 -9.38
N LYS A 146 -11.97 25.26 -8.76
CA LYS A 146 -12.99 25.99 -9.49
C LYS A 146 -12.28 27.10 -10.23
N ILE A 147 -12.17 26.92 -11.55
CA ILE A 147 -11.79 28.01 -12.46
C ILE A 147 -12.92 29.04 -12.32
N GLU A 148 -12.65 30.14 -11.63
CA GLU A 148 -13.47 31.33 -11.70
C GLU A 148 -13.26 31.90 -13.11
N ASP A 149 -14.33 31.87 -13.93
CA ASP A 149 -14.40 32.52 -15.23
C ASP A 149 -14.46 34.07 -15.08
#